data_5571315d58c8dfab9df45f8734c69020
#
_entry.id   5571315d58c8dfab9df45f8734c69020
#
_cell.length_a   1.000
_cell.length_b   1.000
_cell.length_c   1.000
_cell.angle_alpha   90.00
_cell.angle_beta   90.00
_cell.angle_gamma   90.00
#
_symmetry.space_group_name_H-M   'P 1'
#
loop_
_entity.id
_entity.type
_entity.pdbx_description
1 polymer ?
#
loop_
_entity_poly.entity_id
_entity_poly.type
_entity_poly.pdbx_seq_one_letter_code
_entity_poly.pdbx_strand_id
1 'polypeptide(L)'
;MTTTYKICLLAGDGIGPEIIAEGVKVLNAVGAKYDATFEYTDALIGGAAIDETGNPLPQATLDAARASDAVLLAAVGGPKWDTTDPNAPRPEQGLLGIRKELGLYTNLRPVQIFNALADASTLRPEIVDGVDMMIVRELTGGLYFGRRERFYDEPAAGVNGAPGQRAYDTLEYSEYEIERIARQAFEIARKRRGKVTSVDKANVLETSRLWREIVHRVHDADYADVELEDLLVDNTAMQLINRPADFDVVVTENMFGDILSDEAAQITGSLGMLASASSGDGVALYEPSHGSAPDIAGRGIANPLAQILSVEMMLRYSFDMGAAADDIRRAVTEVLDAGWRTGDIKDAETPADKVVGTAKMGDLVVEHL
;
A
#
# COMPACT_ATOMS: atom_id res chain seq x y z
N MET A 1 3.73 33.44 2.90
CA MET A 1 2.52 33.17 2.10
C MET A 1 2.10 31.76 2.46
N THR A 2 0.88 31.59 2.92
CA THR A 2 0.34 30.26 3.22
C THR A 2 0.28 29.45 1.93
N THR A 3 0.89 28.27 1.90
CA THR A 3 0.81 27.38 0.73
C THR A 3 -0.49 26.61 0.78
N THR A 4 -1.22 26.54 -0.34
CA THR A 4 -2.46 25.79 -0.46
C THR A 4 -2.23 24.52 -1.29
N TYR A 5 -2.63 23.37 -0.76
CA TYR A 5 -2.56 22.07 -1.42
C TYR A 5 -3.98 21.53 -1.66
N LYS A 6 -4.23 20.97 -2.83
CA LYS A 6 -5.50 20.38 -3.21
C LYS A 6 -5.43 18.86 -3.08
N ILE A 7 -6.36 18.28 -2.35
CA ILE A 7 -6.41 16.84 -2.09
C ILE A 7 -7.75 16.27 -2.54
N CYS A 8 -7.71 15.27 -3.42
CA CYS A 8 -8.89 14.49 -3.76
C CYS A 8 -9.09 13.42 -2.68
N LEU A 9 -10.24 13.44 -2.01
CA LEU A 9 -10.61 12.45 -0.97
C LEU A 9 -11.47 11.36 -1.57
N LEU A 10 -11.04 10.12 -1.42
CA LEU A 10 -11.71 8.91 -1.86
C LEU A 10 -12.01 8.03 -0.64
N ALA A 11 -13.12 8.29 0.04
CA ALA A 11 -13.50 7.52 1.23
C ALA A 11 -13.73 6.02 0.90
N GLY A 12 -14.31 5.73 -0.26
CA GLY A 12 -14.56 4.36 -0.72
C GLY A 12 -15.57 3.61 0.15
N ASP A 13 -15.21 2.39 0.59
CA ASP A 13 -16.13 1.40 1.14
C ASP A 13 -15.82 1.07 2.62
N GLY A 14 -16.77 0.44 3.27
CA GLY A 14 -16.61 -0.16 4.61
C GLY A 14 -16.18 0.83 5.69
N ILE A 15 -15.00 0.61 6.29
CA ILE A 15 -14.41 1.52 7.30
C ILE A 15 -13.84 2.81 6.70
N GLY A 16 -13.78 2.92 5.38
CA GLY A 16 -13.15 4.04 4.68
C GLY A 16 -13.60 5.42 5.15
N PRO A 17 -14.92 5.70 5.22
CA PRO A 17 -15.42 6.99 5.72
C PRO A 17 -14.98 7.33 7.17
N GLU A 18 -14.84 6.32 8.03
CA GLU A 18 -14.40 6.52 9.41
C GLU A 18 -12.91 6.89 9.50
N ILE A 19 -12.06 6.17 8.78
CA ILE A 19 -10.60 6.38 8.88
C ILE A 19 -10.13 7.60 8.09
N ILE A 20 -10.74 7.94 6.95
CA ILE A 20 -10.35 9.14 6.17
C ILE A 20 -10.66 10.42 6.95
N ALA A 21 -11.73 10.43 7.75
CA ALA A 21 -12.06 11.55 8.62
C ALA A 21 -10.94 11.84 9.63
N GLU A 22 -10.28 10.79 10.14
CA GLU A 22 -9.13 10.95 11.04
C GLU A 22 -7.89 11.44 10.32
N GLY A 23 -7.64 10.98 9.08
CA GLY A 23 -6.59 11.53 8.21
C GLY A 23 -6.77 13.03 7.94
N VAL A 24 -7.99 13.45 7.61
CA VAL A 24 -8.34 14.88 7.40
C VAL A 24 -8.18 15.69 8.69
N LYS A 25 -8.57 15.14 9.82
CA LYS A 25 -8.39 15.79 11.13
C LYS A 25 -6.92 16.09 11.42
N VAL A 26 -6.03 15.11 11.18
CA VAL A 26 -4.57 15.28 11.33
C VAL A 26 -4.03 16.30 10.34
N LEU A 27 -4.45 16.26 9.06
CA LEU A 27 -4.07 17.27 8.06
C LEU A 27 -4.41 18.68 8.51
N ASN A 28 -5.62 18.90 9.02
CA ASN A 28 -6.06 20.21 9.49
C ASN A 28 -5.21 20.71 10.68
N ALA A 29 -4.87 19.82 11.62
CA ALA A 29 -3.99 20.16 12.74
C ALA A 29 -2.57 20.54 12.26
N VAL A 30 -2.01 19.77 11.33
CA VAL A 30 -0.72 20.04 10.68
C VAL A 30 -0.78 21.38 9.92
N GLY A 31 -1.85 21.63 9.16
CA GLY A 31 -2.05 22.87 8.44
C GLY A 31 -1.96 24.10 9.34
N ALA A 32 -2.63 24.03 10.49
CA ALA A 32 -2.59 25.11 11.50
C ALA A 32 -1.19 25.31 12.10
N LYS A 33 -0.42 24.22 12.29
CA LYS A 33 0.93 24.27 12.87
C LYS A 33 1.99 24.76 11.90
N TYR A 34 1.87 24.40 10.62
CA TYR A 34 2.88 24.63 9.58
C TYR A 34 2.50 25.71 8.57
N ASP A 35 1.47 26.48 8.84
CA ASP A 35 1.01 27.61 8.00
C ASP A 35 0.66 27.16 6.56
N ALA A 36 0.06 25.95 6.45
CA ALA A 36 -0.43 25.35 5.20
C ALA A 36 -1.96 25.24 5.19
N THR A 37 -2.55 25.36 4.01
CA THR A 37 -3.99 25.15 3.82
C THR A 37 -4.20 23.92 2.93
N PHE A 38 -5.13 23.05 3.34
CA PHE A 38 -5.54 21.90 2.54
C PHE A 38 -6.98 22.11 2.06
N GLU A 39 -7.17 22.08 0.74
CA GLU A 39 -8.47 22.13 0.09
C GLU A 39 -8.88 20.72 -0.33
N TYR A 40 -10.09 20.29 0.03
CA TYR A 40 -10.54 18.92 -0.19
C TYR A 40 -11.62 18.88 -1.26
N THR A 41 -11.53 17.86 -2.14
CA THR A 41 -12.57 17.52 -3.11
C THR A 41 -12.95 16.05 -2.90
N ASP A 42 -14.18 15.80 -2.42
CA ASP A 42 -14.71 14.45 -2.27
C ASP A 42 -15.10 13.87 -3.63
N ALA A 43 -14.76 12.59 -3.86
CA ALA A 43 -15.18 11.86 -5.04
C ALA A 43 -15.46 10.38 -4.72
N LEU A 44 -16.24 9.71 -5.59
CA LEU A 44 -16.68 8.34 -5.39
C LEU A 44 -15.74 7.35 -6.06
N ILE A 45 -15.47 6.22 -5.39
CA ILE A 45 -14.73 5.09 -5.93
C ILE A 45 -15.25 3.78 -5.34
N GLY A 46 -15.00 2.67 -6.02
CA GLY A 46 -15.28 1.33 -5.50
C GLY A 46 -16.75 0.99 -5.48
N GLY A 47 -17.18 0.30 -4.43
CA GLY A 47 -18.56 -0.13 -4.25
C GLY A 47 -19.52 1.02 -4.05
N ALA A 48 -19.11 2.06 -3.33
CA ALA A 48 -19.90 3.29 -3.18
C ALA A 48 -20.20 3.96 -4.53
N ALA A 49 -19.22 3.96 -5.44
CA ALA A 49 -19.40 4.46 -6.79
C ALA A 49 -20.31 3.55 -7.64
N ILE A 50 -20.19 2.24 -7.49
CA ILE A 50 -21.10 1.28 -8.17
C ILE A 50 -22.54 1.50 -7.74
N ASP A 51 -22.79 1.67 -6.44
CA ASP A 51 -24.12 1.87 -5.90
C ASP A 51 -24.79 3.14 -6.43
N GLU A 52 -24.02 4.22 -6.57
CA GLU A 52 -24.55 5.51 -7.00
C GLU A 52 -24.63 5.66 -8.52
N THR A 53 -23.65 5.10 -9.26
CA THR A 53 -23.47 5.39 -10.69
C THR A 53 -23.46 4.16 -11.59
N GLY A 54 -23.37 2.95 -11.02
CA GLY A 54 -23.15 1.70 -11.76
C GLY A 54 -21.69 1.50 -12.24
N ASN A 55 -20.77 2.43 -11.92
CA ASN A 55 -19.39 2.40 -12.38
C ASN A 55 -18.43 2.51 -11.18
N PRO A 56 -17.47 1.59 -10.98
CA PRO A 56 -16.54 1.64 -9.87
C PRO A 56 -15.54 2.82 -9.91
N LEU A 57 -15.38 3.46 -11.07
CA LEU A 57 -14.52 4.64 -11.27
C LEU A 57 -15.21 5.63 -12.22
N PRO A 58 -16.07 6.52 -11.71
CA PRO A 58 -16.68 7.57 -12.52
C PRO A 58 -15.65 8.53 -13.14
N GLN A 59 -15.93 9.09 -14.31
CA GLN A 59 -15.05 10.06 -14.95
C GLN A 59 -14.81 11.29 -14.06
N ALA A 60 -15.85 11.75 -13.34
CA ALA A 60 -15.74 12.87 -12.40
C ALA A 60 -14.67 12.63 -11.31
N THR A 61 -14.49 11.38 -10.88
CA THR A 61 -13.44 11.00 -9.92
C THR A 61 -12.05 11.15 -10.52
N LEU A 62 -11.85 10.70 -11.76
CA LEU A 62 -10.59 10.90 -12.48
C LEU A 62 -10.27 12.38 -12.70
N ASP A 63 -11.28 13.17 -13.05
CA ASP A 63 -11.12 14.61 -13.26
C ASP A 63 -10.73 15.32 -11.95
N ALA A 64 -11.38 14.97 -10.83
CA ALA A 64 -11.05 15.49 -9.51
C ALA A 64 -9.63 15.08 -9.08
N ALA A 65 -9.25 13.82 -9.27
CA ALA A 65 -7.91 13.32 -8.94
C ALA A 65 -6.83 14.06 -9.75
N ARG A 66 -7.01 14.21 -11.07
CA ARG A 66 -6.06 14.93 -11.95
C ARG A 66 -5.95 16.43 -11.66
N ALA A 67 -6.99 17.04 -11.08
CA ALA A 67 -7.00 18.46 -10.71
C ALA A 67 -6.43 18.72 -9.32
N SER A 68 -6.05 17.69 -8.59
CA SER A 68 -5.49 17.76 -7.24
C SER A 68 -3.97 17.60 -7.24
N ASP A 69 -3.32 17.97 -6.14
CA ASP A 69 -1.88 17.80 -5.91
C ASP A 69 -1.57 16.39 -5.36
N ALA A 70 -2.56 15.77 -4.69
CA ALA A 70 -2.48 14.38 -4.22
C ALA A 70 -3.89 13.78 -4.10
N VAL A 71 -3.95 12.44 -4.08
CA VAL A 71 -5.15 11.67 -3.78
C VAL A 71 -4.97 10.95 -2.46
N LEU A 72 -5.93 11.08 -1.55
CA LEU A 72 -6.01 10.32 -0.31
C LEU A 72 -7.20 9.36 -0.41
N LEU A 73 -6.91 8.07 -0.48
CA LEU A 73 -7.90 7.01 -0.54
C LEU A 73 -7.91 6.26 0.79
N ALA A 74 -9.08 5.78 1.21
CA ALA A 74 -9.17 5.00 2.44
C ALA A 74 -9.26 3.49 2.17
N ALA A 75 -10.38 3.00 1.67
CA ALA A 75 -10.54 1.56 1.46
C ALA A 75 -11.52 1.26 0.32
N VAL A 76 -11.33 0.15 -0.37
CA VAL A 76 -12.20 -0.30 -1.46
C VAL A 76 -12.52 -1.78 -1.30
N GLY A 77 -13.75 -2.17 -1.68
CA GLY A 77 -14.16 -3.56 -1.70
C GLY A 77 -15.22 -3.92 -0.66
N GLY A 78 -15.75 -5.14 -0.79
CA GLY A 78 -16.70 -5.69 0.16
C GLY A 78 -17.56 -6.80 -0.44
N PRO A 79 -18.07 -7.74 0.39
CA PRO A 79 -18.78 -8.92 -0.07
C PRO A 79 -20.11 -8.63 -0.79
N LYS A 80 -20.65 -7.41 -0.64
CA LYS A 80 -21.87 -6.98 -1.33
C LYS A 80 -21.74 -7.05 -2.85
N TRP A 81 -20.54 -6.81 -3.38
CA TRP A 81 -20.25 -6.76 -4.82
C TRP A 81 -19.50 -8.00 -5.33
N ASP A 82 -19.34 -9.02 -4.48
CA ASP A 82 -18.74 -10.28 -4.88
C ASP A 82 -19.59 -10.98 -5.94
N THR A 83 -18.98 -11.34 -7.06
CA THR A 83 -19.66 -11.96 -8.17
C THR A 83 -18.72 -12.85 -8.98
N THR A 84 -19.26 -13.92 -9.55
CA THR A 84 -18.58 -14.77 -10.54
C THR A 84 -18.89 -14.36 -11.98
N ASP A 85 -19.77 -13.37 -12.19
CA ASP A 85 -20.05 -12.82 -13.52
C ASP A 85 -18.86 -11.93 -13.95
N PRO A 86 -18.16 -12.28 -15.03
CA PRO A 86 -17.01 -11.51 -15.50
C PRO A 86 -17.37 -10.10 -16.00
N ASN A 87 -18.64 -9.84 -16.31
CA ASN A 87 -19.13 -8.57 -16.85
C ASN A 87 -19.69 -7.64 -15.76
N ALA A 88 -19.91 -8.14 -14.55
CA ALA A 88 -20.42 -7.31 -13.48
C ALA A 88 -19.32 -6.38 -12.93
N PRO A 89 -19.65 -5.12 -12.60
CA PRO A 89 -18.69 -4.20 -12.01
C PRO A 89 -18.27 -4.67 -10.62
N ARG A 90 -16.96 -4.54 -10.34
CA ARG A 90 -16.37 -4.85 -9.03
C ARG A 90 -15.61 -3.66 -8.49
N PRO A 91 -15.63 -3.41 -7.18
CA PRO A 91 -14.93 -2.29 -6.54
C PRO A 91 -13.44 -2.22 -6.90
N GLU A 92 -12.74 -3.36 -6.96
CA GLU A 92 -11.31 -3.46 -7.27
C GLU A 92 -10.97 -2.93 -8.67
N GLN A 93 -11.92 -2.97 -9.60
CA GLN A 93 -11.73 -2.35 -10.93
C GLN A 93 -11.58 -0.83 -10.82
N GLY A 94 -12.20 -0.20 -9.82
CA GLY A 94 -12.02 1.22 -9.53
C GLY A 94 -10.58 1.52 -9.09
N LEU A 95 -10.06 0.73 -8.16
CA LEU A 95 -8.69 0.89 -7.66
C LEU A 95 -7.63 0.63 -8.73
N LEU A 96 -7.76 -0.47 -9.46
CA LEU A 96 -6.84 -0.78 -10.57
C LEU A 96 -6.94 0.27 -11.69
N GLY A 97 -8.17 0.75 -11.96
CA GLY A 97 -8.43 1.78 -12.96
C GLY A 97 -7.74 3.11 -12.62
N ILE A 98 -7.92 3.64 -11.41
CA ILE A 98 -7.30 4.92 -11.01
C ILE A 98 -5.77 4.84 -11.00
N ARG A 99 -5.19 3.73 -10.56
CA ARG A 99 -3.73 3.50 -10.60
C ARG A 99 -3.21 3.56 -12.04
N LYS A 100 -3.91 2.92 -12.97
CA LYS A 100 -3.57 2.93 -14.40
C LYS A 100 -3.73 4.32 -15.02
N GLU A 101 -4.88 4.98 -14.78
CA GLU A 101 -5.22 6.28 -15.37
C GLU A 101 -4.35 7.43 -14.87
N LEU A 102 -3.79 7.33 -13.66
CA LEU A 102 -2.82 8.27 -13.11
C LEU A 102 -1.37 7.84 -13.38
N GLY A 103 -1.13 6.68 -13.99
CA GLY A 103 0.21 6.18 -14.30
C GLY A 103 1.04 5.84 -13.07
N LEU A 104 0.41 5.30 -12.02
CA LEU A 104 1.05 4.99 -10.75
C LEU A 104 1.76 3.64 -10.82
N TYR A 105 3.02 3.63 -11.21
CA TYR A 105 3.79 2.40 -11.40
C TYR A 105 4.61 1.96 -10.19
N THR A 106 4.86 2.86 -9.23
CA THR A 106 5.61 2.55 -8.01
C THR A 106 4.66 2.50 -6.83
N ASN A 107 4.61 1.39 -6.11
CA ASN A 107 3.91 1.30 -4.84
C ASN A 107 4.92 1.09 -3.71
N LEU A 108 4.95 2.04 -2.78
CA LEU A 108 5.82 2.04 -1.61
C LEU A 108 5.04 1.52 -0.40
N ARG A 109 5.53 0.47 0.22
CA ARG A 109 4.98 -0.13 1.43
C ARG A 109 6.04 -0.21 2.51
N PRO A 110 6.15 0.81 3.39
CA PRO A 110 7.08 0.77 4.51
C PRO A 110 6.63 -0.27 5.53
N VAL A 111 7.54 -1.12 5.96
CA VAL A 111 7.34 -2.08 7.05
C VAL A 111 8.30 -1.71 8.17
N GLN A 112 7.78 -1.09 9.20
CA GLN A 112 8.54 -0.60 10.34
C GLN A 112 7.83 -0.97 11.63
N ILE A 113 8.57 -1.54 12.57
CA ILE A 113 8.03 -1.85 13.90
C ILE A 113 8.01 -0.60 14.77
N PHE A 114 6.91 -0.41 15.49
CA PHE A 114 6.88 0.51 16.63
C PHE A 114 7.27 -0.28 17.89
N ASN A 115 8.27 0.18 18.62
CA ASN A 115 8.77 -0.55 19.80
C ASN A 115 7.65 -0.91 20.79
N ALA A 116 6.69 0.00 20.96
CA ALA A 116 5.52 -0.23 21.81
C ALA A 116 4.58 -1.35 21.32
N LEU A 117 4.78 -1.87 20.09
CA LEU A 117 3.99 -2.95 19.49
C LEU A 117 4.82 -4.20 19.20
N ALA A 118 6.06 -4.28 19.68
CA ALA A 118 6.91 -5.45 19.45
C ALA A 118 6.25 -6.75 19.95
N ASP A 119 5.55 -6.69 21.08
CA ASP A 119 4.84 -7.83 21.66
C ASP A 119 3.50 -8.14 20.96
N ALA A 120 2.99 -7.25 20.11
CA ALA A 120 1.81 -7.50 19.29
C ALA A 120 2.14 -8.33 18.03
N SER A 121 3.41 -8.43 17.66
CA SER A 121 3.87 -9.30 16.58
C SER A 121 3.61 -10.78 16.90
N THR A 122 3.30 -11.57 15.88
CA THR A 122 3.25 -13.04 16.02
C THR A 122 4.62 -13.67 16.06
N LEU A 123 5.67 -12.91 15.73
CA LEU A 123 7.06 -13.33 15.81
C LEU A 123 7.65 -12.96 17.18
N ARG A 124 8.74 -13.63 17.53
CA ARG A 124 9.46 -13.33 18.79
C ARG A 124 10.07 -11.92 18.71
N PRO A 125 10.07 -11.15 19.81
CA PRO A 125 10.59 -9.78 19.83
C PRO A 125 12.00 -9.62 19.26
N GLU A 126 12.90 -10.57 19.53
CA GLU A 126 14.27 -10.54 19.02
C GLU A 126 14.40 -10.71 17.50
N ILE A 127 13.34 -11.19 16.83
CA ILE A 127 13.31 -11.28 15.34
C ILE A 127 12.83 -9.98 14.73
N VAL A 128 11.91 -9.27 15.38
CA VAL A 128 11.29 -8.05 14.85
C VAL A 128 12.03 -6.78 15.28
N ASP A 129 12.94 -6.88 16.22
CA ASP A 129 13.75 -5.74 16.68
C ASP A 129 14.53 -5.11 15.53
N GLY A 130 14.42 -3.78 15.38
CA GLY A 130 15.12 -3.03 14.36
C GLY A 130 14.59 -3.22 12.92
N VAL A 131 13.44 -3.88 12.73
CA VAL A 131 12.83 -4.00 11.41
C VAL A 131 12.41 -2.63 10.88
N ASP A 132 13.04 -2.24 9.77
CA ASP A 132 12.75 -1.04 9.00
C ASP A 132 13.09 -1.32 7.53
N MET A 133 12.11 -1.76 6.76
CA MET A 133 12.27 -2.03 5.33
C MET A 133 11.25 -1.28 4.48
N MET A 134 11.58 -1.07 3.22
CA MET A 134 10.70 -0.51 2.20
C MET A 134 10.47 -1.55 1.11
N ILE A 135 9.23 -1.99 0.92
CA ILE A 135 8.87 -2.81 -0.23
C ILE A 135 8.45 -1.88 -1.37
N VAL A 136 9.15 -1.98 -2.49
CA VAL A 136 8.92 -1.25 -3.73
C VAL A 136 8.31 -2.23 -4.74
N ARG A 137 6.98 -2.18 -4.83
CA ARG A 137 6.18 -3.03 -5.72
C ARG A 137 5.96 -2.32 -7.05
N GLU A 138 6.26 -2.96 -8.17
CA GLU A 138 5.76 -2.50 -9.47
C GLU A 138 4.23 -2.67 -9.48
N LEU A 139 3.48 -1.67 -9.96
CA LEU A 139 2.04 -1.59 -9.68
C LEU A 139 1.15 -1.67 -10.92
N THR A 140 1.67 -1.46 -12.13
CA THR A 140 0.86 -1.31 -13.35
C THR A 140 1.13 -2.33 -14.43
N GLY A 141 2.01 -3.29 -14.17
CA GLY A 141 2.35 -4.41 -15.05
C GLY A 141 1.93 -5.77 -14.50
N GLY A 142 2.46 -6.80 -15.13
CA GLY A 142 2.39 -8.17 -14.67
C GLY A 142 1.01 -8.82 -14.80
N LEU A 143 0.76 -9.79 -13.93
CA LEU A 143 -0.42 -10.66 -14.00
C LEU A 143 -1.74 -9.89 -13.85
N TYR A 144 -1.76 -8.80 -13.07
CA TYR A 144 -2.97 -8.03 -12.79
C TYR A 144 -3.47 -7.22 -13.99
N PHE A 145 -2.59 -6.88 -14.92
CA PHE A 145 -2.89 -6.07 -16.11
C PHE A 145 -2.71 -6.84 -17.43
N GLY A 146 -2.22 -8.07 -17.36
CA GLY A 146 -2.03 -8.94 -18.51
C GLY A 146 -3.31 -9.40 -19.16
N ARG A 147 -3.16 -10.01 -20.34
CA ARG A 147 -4.30 -10.60 -21.06
C ARG A 147 -4.86 -11.75 -20.25
N ARG A 148 -6.18 -11.86 -20.24
CA ARG A 148 -6.89 -12.94 -19.57
C ARG A 148 -8.06 -13.40 -20.41
N GLU A 149 -8.34 -14.69 -20.36
CA GLU A 149 -9.45 -15.26 -21.08
C GLU A 149 -9.98 -16.51 -20.37
N ARG A 150 -11.28 -16.73 -20.49
CA ARG A 150 -11.94 -17.98 -20.13
C ARG A 150 -12.66 -18.52 -21.37
N PHE A 151 -12.41 -19.75 -21.72
CA PHE A 151 -12.98 -20.40 -22.91
C PHE A 151 -13.31 -21.85 -22.63
N TYR A 152 -14.18 -22.42 -23.48
CA TYR A 152 -14.47 -23.84 -23.46
C TYR A 152 -13.50 -24.55 -24.43
N ASP A 153 -12.77 -25.52 -23.91
CA ASP A 153 -11.78 -26.29 -24.68
C ASP A 153 -12.33 -27.68 -24.94
N GLU A 154 -12.43 -28.04 -26.23
CA GLU A 154 -12.60 -29.43 -26.63
C GLU A 154 -11.31 -30.21 -26.31
N PRO A 155 -11.37 -31.52 -26.05
CA PRO A 155 -10.21 -32.26 -25.57
C PRO A 155 -9.02 -32.08 -26.49
N ALA A 156 -8.01 -31.33 -26.06
CA ALA A 156 -6.72 -31.32 -26.72
C ALA A 156 -6.00 -32.67 -26.45
N ALA A 157 -5.41 -33.26 -27.47
CA ALA A 157 -4.62 -34.46 -27.34
C ALA A 157 -3.51 -34.25 -26.29
N GLY A 158 -3.53 -34.99 -25.19
CA GLY A 158 -2.48 -34.95 -24.16
C GLY A 158 -2.90 -34.43 -22.78
N VAL A 159 -4.08 -33.82 -22.61
CA VAL A 159 -4.60 -33.44 -21.30
C VAL A 159 -5.83 -34.35 -21.02
N ASN A 160 -5.79 -35.21 -20.05
CA ASN A 160 -6.80 -36.16 -19.57
C ASN A 160 -8.22 -36.13 -20.20
N GLY A 161 -8.35 -35.67 -21.43
CA GLY A 161 -9.35 -35.89 -22.44
C GLY A 161 -10.79 -35.44 -22.19
N ALA A 162 -11.10 -34.73 -21.10
CA ALA A 162 -12.46 -34.25 -20.86
C ALA A 162 -12.64 -32.81 -21.37
N PRO A 163 -13.71 -32.52 -22.16
CA PRO A 163 -14.10 -31.17 -22.51
C PRO A 163 -14.40 -30.35 -21.25
N GLY A 164 -14.01 -29.07 -21.21
CA GLY A 164 -14.31 -28.24 -20.06
C GLY A 164 -13.90 -26.77 -20.24
N GLN A 165 -14.23 -25.98 -19.25
CA GLN A 165 -13.78 -24.60 -19.22
C GLN A 165 -12.29 -24.53 -18.86
N ARG A 166 -11.55 -23.66 -19.55
CA ARG A 166 -10.17 -23.27 -19.27
C ARG A 166 -10.08 -21.77 -19.09
N ALA A 167 -9.14 -21.33 -18.29
CA ALA A 167 -8.83 -19.94 -18.11
C ALA A 167 -7.31 -19.73 -18.09
N TYR A 168 -6.86 -18.58 -18.55
CA TYR A 168 -5.48 -18.15 -18.38
C TYR A 168 -5.42 -16.66 -18.03
N ASP A 169 -4.38 -16.29 -17.29
CA ASP A 169 -3.92 -14.93 -17.07
C ASP A 169 -2.45 -14.85 -17.50
N THR A 170 -2.06 -13.77 -18.18
CA THR A 170 -0.72 -13.61 -18.73
C THR A 170 0.11 -12.71 -17.85
N LEU A 171 1.25 -13.20 -17.37
CA LEU A 171 2.30 -12.40 -16.75
C LEU A 171 3.18 -11.81 -17.87
N GLU A 172 3.19 -10.48 -18.01
CA GLU A 172 3.93 -9.79 -19.04
C GLU A 172 4.63 -8.55 -18.45
N TYR A 173 5.91 -8.36 -18.77
CA TYR A 173 6.70 -7.19 -18.44
C TYR A 173 7.57 -6.76 -19.61
N SER A 174 7.68 -5.45 -19.82
CA SER A 174 8.62 -4.83 -20.74
C SER A 174 9.89 -4.36 -20.02
N GLU A 175 10.99 -4.20 -20.75
CA GLU A 175 12.24 -3.62 -20.20
C GLU A 175 12.00 -2.26 -19.55
N TYR A 176 11.18 -1.39 -20.16
CA TYR A 176 10.86 -0.07 -19.64
C TYR A 176 10.20 -0.12 -18.26
N GLU A 177 9.24 -1.02 -18.06
CA GLU A 177 8.55 -1.17 -16.77
C GLU A 177 9.50 -1.63 -15.66
N ILE A 178 10.39 -2.56 -15.98
CA ILE A 178 11.39 -3.06 -15.03
C ILE A 178 12.46 -1.98 -14.75
N GLU A 179 12.94 -1.28 -15.76
CA GLU A 179 13.96 -0.25 -15.59
C GLU A 179 13.48 0.89 -14.70
N ARG A 180 12.26 1.41 -14.93
CA ARG A 180 11.73 2.54 -14.15
C ARG A 180 11.57 2.19 -12.67
N ILE A 181 11.09 0.98 -12.34
CA ILE A 181 10.91 0.59 -10.94
C ILE A 181 12.24 0.25 -10.27
N ALA A 182 13.20 -0.34 -10.98
CA ALA A 182 14.54 -0.60 -10.47
C ALA A 182 15.24 0.72 -10.09
N ARG A 183 15.17 1.74 -10.93
CA ARG A 183 15.72 3.07 -10.64
C ARG A 183 15.10 3.67 -9.37
N GLN A 184 13.77 3.57 -9.19
CA GLN A 184 13.12 4.04 -7.97
C GLN A 184 13.64 3.32 -6.74
N ALA A 185 13.78 2.00 -6.80
CA ALA A 185 14.30 1.22 -5.68
C ALA A 185 15.73 1.61 -5.29
N PHE A 186 16.62 1.79 -6.26
CA PHE A 186 18.00 2.21 -6.01
C PHE A 186 18.07 3.64 -5.46
N GLU A 187 17.28 4.58 -5.97
CA GLU A 187 17.23 5.95 -5.42
C GLU A 187 16.71 5.98 -3.97
N ILE A 188 15.76 5.13 -3.64
CA ILE A 188 15.28 4.96 -2.27
C ILE A 188 16.38 4.36 -1.39
N ALA A 189 17.09 3.34 -1.85
CA ALA A 189 18.16 2.70 -1.10
C ALA A 189 19.32 3.67 -0.78
N ARG A 190 19.70 4.53 -1.72
CA ARG A 190 20.71 5.61 -1.48
C ARG A 190 20.35 6.55 -0.34
N LYS A 191 19.05 6.74 -0.07
CA LYS A 191 18.54 7.57 1.04
C LYS A 191 18.31 6.78 2.33
N ARG A 192 18.56 5.46 2.29
CA ARG A 192 18.38 4.53 3.40
C ARG A 192 19.72 3.85 3.74
N ARG A 193 19.73 2.53 3.89
CA ARG A 193 20.95 1.78 4.29
C ARG A 193 21.82 1.33 3.11
N GLY A 194 21.41 1.62 1.88
CA GLY A 194 22.19 1.39 0.67
C GLY A 194 22.15 -0.04 0.15
N LYS A 195 21.08 -0.81 0.46
CA LYS A 195 20.91 -2.18 -0.03
C LYS A 195 19.57 -2.36 -0.74
N VAL A 196 19.59 -3.02 -1.93
CA VAL A 196 18.41 -3.48 -2.65
C VAL A 196 18.43 -5.00 -2.73
N THR A 197 17.32 -5.62 -2.31
CA THR A 197 17.01 -7.02 -2.57
C THR A 197 16.02 -7.12 -3.72
N SER A 198 16.48 -7.57 -4.89
CA SER A 198 15.64 -7.83 -6.06
C SER A 198 15.00 -9.20 -5.96
N VAL A 199 13.66 -9.25 -5.99
CA VAL A 199 12.89 -10.48 -5.76
C VAL A 199 12.17 -10.90 -7.03
N ASP A 200 12.43 -12.14 -7.46
CA ASP A 200 11.92 -12.72 -8.69
C ASP A 200 11.69 -14.25 -8.61
N LYS A 201 11.36 -14.87 -9.71
CA LYS A 201 11.27 -16.34 -9.88
C LYS A 201 12.06 -16.79 -11.12
N ALA A 202 13.29 -16.29 -11.29
CA ALA A 202 14.11 -16.48 -12.51
C ALA A 202 14.47 -17.95 -12.78
N ASN A 203 14.43 -18.82 -11.77
CA ASN A 203 14.64 -20.25 -11.97
C ASN A 203 13.49 -20.94 -12.74
N VAL A 204 12.33 -20.27 -12.91
CA VAL A 204 11.14 -20.81 -13.58
C VAL A 204 10.62 -19.89 -14.69
N LEU A 205 10.43 -18.59 -14.40
CA LEU A 205 9.69 -17.65 -15.24
C LEU A 205 10.62 -16.86 -16.17
N GLU A 206 10.22 -16.72 -17.44
CA GLU A 206 10.97 -15.92 -18.44
C GLU A 206 10.90 -14.41 -18.09
N THR A 207 9.75 -13.93 -17.66
CA THR A 207 9.60 -12.54 -17.19
C THR A 207 10.52 -12.21 -16.02
N SER A 208 10.74 -13.16 -15.11
CA SER A 208 11.69 -13.00 -14.00
C SER A 208 13.15 -13.04 -14.44
N ARG A 209 13.49 -13.79 -15.50
CA ARG A 209 14.83 -13.74 -16.11
C ARG A 209 15.11 -12.37 -16.71
N LEU A 210 14.15 -11.84 -17.48
CA LEU A 210 14.23 -10.47 -17.99
C LEU A 210 14.33 -9.44 -16.86
N TRP A 211 13.50 -9.60 -15.77
CA TRP A 211 13.56 -8.74 -14.61
C TRP A 211 14.97 -8.66 -14.03
N ARG A 212 15.57 -9.80 -13.75
CA ARG A 212 16.94 -9.89 -13.20
C ARG A 212 17.97 -9.25 -14.11
N GLU A 213 17.91 -9.55 -15.40
CA GLU A 213 18.82 -8.96 -16.42
C GLU A 213 18.75 -7.42 -16.40
N ILE A 214 17.55 -6.86 -16.42
CA ILE A 214 17.36 -5.40 -16.46
C ILE A 214 17.77 -4.73 -15.14
N VAL A 215 17.41 -5.32 -13.99
CA VAL A 215 17.81 -4.79 -12.68
C VAL A 215 19.34 -4.73 -12.58
N HIS A 216 20.04 -5.80 -12.95
CA HIS A 216 21.52 -5.81 -12.97
C HIS A 216 22.08 -4.79 -13.96
N ARG A 217 21.53 -4.67 -15.16
CA ARG A 217 21.95 -3.66 -16.14
C ARG A 217 21.85 -2.24 -15.58
N VAL A 218 20.76 -1.91 -14.91
CA VAL A 218 20.55 -0.61 -14.29
C VAL A 218 21.51 -0.37 -13.13
N HIS A 219 21.70 -1.38 -12.28
CA HIS A 219 22.63 -1.34 -11.16
C HIS A 219 24.06 -1.05 -11.64
N ASP A 220 24.58 -1.87 -12.58
CA ASP A 220 25.96 -1.77 -13.04
C ASP A 220 26.27 -0.45 -13.78
N ALA A 221 25.24 0.12 -14.45
CA ALA A 221 25.39 1.39 -15.15
C ALA A 221 25.40 2.61 -14.22
N ASP A 222 24.49 2.68 -13.23
CA ASP A 222 24.18 3.93 -12.55
C ASP A 222 24.19 3.82 -11.02
N TYR A 223 24.23 2.60 -10.43
CA TYR A 223 23.99 2.37 -9.00
C TYR A 223 24.98 1.38 -8.36
N ALA A 224 26.19 1.27 -8.91
CA ALA A 224 27.24 0.38 -8.38
C ALA A 224 27.68 0.69 -6.92
N ASP A 225 27.25 1.82 -6.39
CA ASP A 225 27.43 2.23 -4.99
C ASP A 225 26.40 1.61 -4.02
N VAL A 226 25.33 0.99 -4.52
CA VAL A 226 24.28 0.32 -3.76
C VAL A 226 24.51 -1.19 -3.76
N GLU A 227 24.41 -1.84 -2.61
CA GLU A 227 24.48 -3.31 -2.56
C GLU A 227 23.25 -3.93 -3.24
N LEU A 228 23.46 -4.87 -4.17
CA LEU A 228 22.38 -5.61 -4.84
C LEU A 228 22.44 -7.09 -4.46
N GLU A 229 21.33 -7.62 -3.95
CA GLU A 229 21.11 -9.04 -3.66
C GLU A 229 19.92 -9.55 -4.46
N ASP A 230 20.05 -10.72 -5.12
CA ASP A 230 18.91 -11.40 -5.75
C ASP A 230 18.37 -12.49 -4.83
N LEU A 231 17.06 -12.51 -4.62
CA LEU A 231 16.37 -13.61 -3.96
C LEU A 231 15.22 -14.15 -4.80
N LEU A 232 15.02 -15.47 -4.75
CA LEU A 232 13.79 -16.07 -5.26
C LEU A 232 12.64 -15.77 -4.31
N VAL A 233 11.44 -15.51 -4.84
CA VAL A 233 10.27 -15.09 -4.06
C VAL A 233 9.90 -16.05 -2.92
N ASP A 234 10.00 -17.36 -3.15
CA ASP A 234 9.76 -18.38 -2.13
C ASP A 234 10.82 -18.35 -1.01
N ASN A 235 12.07 -18.07 -1.34
CA ASN A 235 13.11 -17.85 -0.33
C ASN A 235 12.86 -16.52 0.41
N THR A 236 12.46 -15.47 -0.29
CA THR A 236 12.14 -14.17 0.33
C THR A 236 11.04 -14.30 1.37
N ALA A 237 9.95 -15.00 1.06
CA ALA A 237 8.88 -15.29 2.01
C ALA A 237 9.42 -15.97 3.30
N MET A 238 10.32 -16.95 3.17
CA MET A 238 10.97 -17.56 4.34
C MET A 238 11.87 -16.58 5.09
N GLN A 239 12.63 -15.72 4.40
CA GLN A 239 13.56 -14.80 5.02
C GLN A 239 12.86 -13.62 5.71
N LEU A 240 11.71 -13.16 5.21
CA LEU A 240 10.87 -12.16 5.88
C LEU A 240 10.46 -12.62 7.30
N ILE A 241 10.27 -13.91 7.51
CA ILE A 241 9.94 -14.48 8.82
C ILE A 241 11.19 -14.72 9.67
N ASN A 242 12.32 -15.12 9.06
CA ASN A 242 13.52 -15.54 9.78
C ASN A 242 14.47 -14.39 10.13
N ARG A 243 14.61 -13.40 9.25
CA ARG A 243 15.56 -12.29 9.37
C ARG A 243 15.06 -11.00 8.73
N PRO A 244 13.87 -10.51 9.13
CA PRO A 244 13.26 -9.33 8.48
C PRO A 244 14.12 -8.06 8.60
N ALA A 245 14.91 -7.90 9.64
CA ALA A 245 15.79 -6.74 9.85
C ALA A 245 16.94 -6.63 8.84
N ASP A 246 17.28 -7.72 8.11
CA ASP A 246 18.34 -7.72 7.10
C ASP A 246 17.90 -7.01 5.80
N PHE A 247 16.58 -6.81 5.58
CA PHE A 247 16.05 -6.14 4.40
C PHE A 247 16.05 -4.63 4.58
N ASP A 248 16.55 -3.90 3.58
CA ASP A 248 16.46 -2.44 3.50
C ASP A 248 15.41 -2.01 2.46
N VAL A 249 15.70 -2.24 1.18
CA VAL A 249 14.74 -2.02 0.10
C VAL A 249 14.53 -3.33 -0.65
N VAL A 250 13.28 -3.74 -0.76
CA VAL A 250 12.87 -4.93 -1.53
C VAL A 250 12.17 -4.47 -2.80
N VAL A 251 12.68 -4.80 -3.97
CA VAL A 251 12.03 -4.49 -5.25
C VAL A 251 11.51 -5.75 -5.91
N THR A 252 10.26 -5.71 -6.38
CA THR A 252 9.65 -6.89 -7.00
C THR A 252 8.47 -6.53 -7.92
N GLU A 253 8.06 -7.50 -8.72
CA GLU A 253 6.90 -7.39 -9.60
C GLU A 253 5.58 -7.30 -8.80
N ASN A 254 4.48 -7.02 -9.51
CA ASN A 254 3.20 -6.65 -8.96
C ASN A 254 2.61 -7.71 -8.00
N MET A 255 2.43 -8.95 -8.47
CA MET A 255 1.80 -10.00 -7.66
C MET A 255 2.67 -10.46 -6.49
N PHE A 256 3.98 -10.62 -6.70
CA PHE A 256 4.89 -10.98 -5.62
C PHE A 256 4.96 -9.87 -4.57
N GLY A 257 4.98 -8.61 -5.01
CA GLY A 257 4.98 -7.45 -4.12
C GLY A 257 3.72 -7.36 -3.29
N ASP A 258 2.56 -7.72 -3.85
CA ASP A 258 1.30 -7.77 -3.12
C ASP A 258 1.35 -8.80 -1.99
N ILE A 259 1.72 -10.03 -2.30
CA ILE A 259 1.78 -11.14 -1.35
C ILE A 259 2.81 -10.89 -0.25
N LEU A 260 4.05 -10.54 -0.65
CA LEU A 260 5.14 -10.34 0.30
C LEU A 260 4.93 -9.14 1.23
N SER A 261 4.28 -8.08 0.75
CA SER A 261 4.01 -6.93 1.61
C SER A 261 2.92 -7.21 2.64
N ASP A 262 1.92 -8.03 2.31
CA ASP A 262 0.90 -8.46 3.26
C ASP A 262 1.48 -9.45 4.29
N GLU A 263 2.39 -10.33 3.87
CA GLU A 263 3.17 -11.16 4.79
C GLU A 263 4.03 -10.30 5.73
N ALA A 264 4.77 -9.34 5.19
CA ALA A 264 5.59 -8.42 5.95
C ALA A 264 4.76 -7.55 6.91
N ALA A 265 3.52 -7.26 6.57
CA ALA A 265 2.56 -6.58 7.44
C ALA A 265 2.39 -7.27 8.80
N GLN A 266 2.37 -8.59 8.81
CA GLN A 266 2.19 -9.37 10.03
C GLN A 266 3.37 -9.22 11.00
N ILE A 267 4.54 -8.79 10.51
CA ILE A 267 5.72 -8.49 11.35
C ILE A 267 5.42 -7.31 12.29
N THR A 268 4.64 -6.34 11.84
CA THR A 268 4.25 -5.14 12.62
C THR A 268 3.09 -5.38 13.59
N GLY A 269 2.50 -6.58 13.57
CA GLY A 269 1.40 -7.00 14.44
C GLY A 269 0.00 -6.63 13.95
N SER A 270 -0.18 -5.72 12.98
CA SER A 270 -1.48 -5.38 12.40
C SER A 270 -1.36 -4.70 11.04
N LEU A 271 -2.24 -5.10 10.12
CA LEU A 271 -2.47 -4.38 8.85
C LEU A 271 -2.91 -2.92 9.07
N GLY A 272 -3.56 -2.63 10.20
CA GLY A 272 -3.98 -1.29 10.61
C GLY A 272 -2.83 -0.30 10.87
N MET A 273 -1.57 -0.77 10.80
CA MET A 273 -0.36 0.05 10.95
C MET A 273 0.33 0.35 9.62
N LEU A 274 -0.10 -0.25 8.50
CA LEU A 274 0.59 -0.17 7.22
C LEU A 274 0.02 0.91 6.30
N ALA A 275 0.79 1.96 6.13
CA ALA A 275 0.61 2.96 5.10
C ALA A 275 1.11 2.47 3.74
N SER A 276 0.65 3.10 2.67
CA SER A 276 1.10 2.87 1.30
C SER A 276 1.06 4.16 0.50
N ALA A 277 2.02 4.31 -0.41
CA ALA A 277 2.04 5.38 -1.40
C ALA A 277 2.18 4.78 -2.79
N SER A 278 1.32 5.20 -3.71
CA SER A 278 1.41 4.85 -5.13
C SER A 278 1.78 6.09 -5.92
N SER A 279 2.90 6.05 -6.64
CA SER A 279 3.44 7.20 -7.37
C SER A 279 3.82 6.84 -8.81
N GLY A 280 3.90 7.87 -9.63
CA GLY A 280 4.34 7.85 -11.01
C GLY A 280 4.90 9.21 -11.37
N ASP A 281 4.73 9.62 -12.63
CA ASP A 281 5.22 10.92 -13.11
C ASP A 281 4.26 12.10 -12.82
N GLY A 282 3.11 11.81 -12.22
CA GLY A 282 2.05 12.79 -11.94
C GLY A 282 1.56 12.77 -10.50
N VAL A 283 0.25 12.98 -10.35
CA VAL A 283 -0.43 12.99 -9.04
C VAL A 283 -0.30 11.63 -8.36
N ALA A 284 0.22 11.60 -7.14
CA ALA A 284 0.37 10.39 -6.35
C ALA A 284 -0.89 10.08 -5.51
N LEU A 285 -1.08 8.81 -5.17
CA LEU A 285 -2.17 8.30 -4.36
C LEU A 285 -1.62 7.66 -3.09
N TYR A 286 -2.23 8.00 -1.95
CA TYR A 286 -1.87 7.54 -0.61
C TYR A 286 -3.04 6.81 0.00
N GLU A 287 -2.80 5.61 0.51
CA GLU A 287 -3.86 4.72 1.04
C GLU A 287 -3.29 3.76 2.09
N PRO A 288 -4.09 3.29 3.06
CA PRO A 288 -3.72 2.13 3.86
C PRO A 288 -3.56 0.88 3.00
N SER A 289 -2.70 -0.05 3.42
CA SER A 289 -2.57 -1.35 2.73
C SER A 289 -3.70 -2.33 3.03
N HIS A 290 -4.48 -2.08 4.11
CA HIS A 290 -5.61 -2.94 4.48
C HIS A 290 -6.86 -2.69 3.63
N GLY A 291 -7.78 -3.67 3.60
CA GLY A 291 -9.09 -3.56 2.93
C GLY A 291 -10.14 -2.79 3.74
N SER A 292 -11.38 -2.89 3.31
CA SER A 292 -12.52 -2.11 3.81
C SER A 292 -13.15 -2.64 5.11
N ALA A 293 -12.75 -3.81 5.62
CA ALA A 293 -13.23 -4.44 6.86
C ALA A 293 -14.74 -4.27 7.09
N PRO A 294 -15.60 -4.79 6.21
CA PRO A 294 -17.03 -4.52 6.20
C PRO A 294 -17.77 -5.00 7.46
N ASP A 295 -17.21 -5.98 8.15
CA ASP A 295 -17.74 -6.55 9.40
C ASP A 295 -17.67 -5.59 10.60
N ILE A 296 -16.79 -4.61 10.56
CA ILE A 296 -16.64 -3.59 11.61
C ILE A 296 -17.03 -2.18 11.13
N ALA A 297 -17.45 -2.01 9.89
CA ALA A 297 -17.85 -0.72 9.33
C ALA A 297 -19.00 -0.09 10.11
N GLY A 298 -18.94 1.22 10.36
CA GLY A 298 -19.94 1.99 11.11
C GLY A 298 -19.89 1.78 12.64
N ARG A 299 -18.92 0.99 13.15
CA ARG A 299 -18.82 0.72 14.58
C ARG A 299 -17.86 1.64 15.33
N GLY A 300 -17.10 2.46 14.62
CA GLY A 300 -16.13 3.41 15.21
C GLY A 300 -14.99 2.72 15.97
N ILE A 301 -14.60 1.51 15.57
CA ILE A 301 -13.56 0.69 16.23
C ILE A 301 -12.36 0.38 15.35
N ALA A 302 -12.40 0.76 14.07
CA ALA A 302 -11.30 0.57 13.13
C ALA A 302 -10.07 1.37 13.57
N ASN A 303 -8.88 0.81 13.35
CA ASN A 303 -7.62 1.49 13.59
C ASN A 303 -7.35 2.52 12.46
N PRO A 304 -7.24 3.84 12.77
CA PRO A 304 -7.00 4.86 11.75
C PRO A 304 -5.51 5.12 11.48
N LEU A 305 -4.59 4.45 12.18
CA LEU A 305 -3.17 4.80 12.17
C LEU A 305 -2.53 4.58 10.80
N ALA A 306 -2.92 3.53 10.05
CA ALA A 306 -2.45 3.33 8.68
C ALA A 306 -2.86 4.49 7.75
N GLN A 307 -4.08 5.01 7.89
CA GLN A 307 -4.55 6.19 7.15
C GLN A 307 -3.76 7.45 7.54
N ILE A 308 -3.51 7.65 8.83
CA ILE A 308 -2.72 8.79 9.35
C ILE A 308 -1.27 8.69 8.87
N LEU A 309 -0.68 7.50 8.86
CA LEU A 309 0.67 7.27 8.32
C LEU A 309 0.71 7.41 6.80
N SER A 310 -0.41 7.16 6.08
CA SER A 310 -0.52 7.48 4.64
C SER A 310 -0.52 9.00 4.41
N VAL A 311 -1.14 9.77 5.31
CA VAL A 311 -1.02 11.24 5.33
C VAL A 311 0.43 11.68 5.59
N GLU A 312 1.14 11.03 6.51
CA GLU A 312 2.58 11.28 6.73
C GLU A 312 3.38 11.11 5.43
N MET A 313 3.15 10.00 4.71
CA MET A 313 3.81 9.78 3.41
C MET A 313 3.43 10.85 2.37
N MET A 314 2.17 11.28 2.33
CA MET A 314 1.71 12.34 1.41
C MET A 314 2.43 13.66 1.67
N LEU A 315 2.54 14.08 2.93
CA LEU A 315 3.25 15.29 3.31
C LEU A 315 4.73 15.23 2.93
N ARG A 316 5.36 14.07 3.10
CA ARG A 316 6.78 13.84 2.81
C ARG A 316 7.07 13.80 1.32
N TYR A 317 6.29 13.04 0.55
CA TYR A 317 6.63 12.71 -0.84
C TYR A 317 5.97 13.64 -1.87
N SER A 318 4.75 14.16 -1.62
CA SER A 318 4.08 15.08 -2.55
C SER A 318 4.24 16.54 -2.19
N PHE A 319 4.32 16.89 -0.90
CA PHE A 319 4.28 18.30 -0.46
C PHE A 319 5.61 18.82 0.07
N ASP A 320 6.65 18.00 0.12
CA ASP A 320 7.98 18.34 0.66
C ASP A 320 7.93 18.93 2.09
N MET A 321 6.94 18.46 2.87
CA MET A 321 6.72 18.88 4.26
C MET A 321 7.33 17.85 5.24
N GLY A 322 8.64 17.55 5.10
CA GLY A 322 9.31 16.52 5.87
C GLY A 322 9.19 16.70 7.39
N ALA A 323 9.32 17.94 7.89
CA ALA A 323 9.19 18.23 9.32
C ALA A 323 7.77 17.95 9.86
N ALA A 324 6.74 18.22 9.06
CA ALA A 324 5.35 17.92 9.42
C ALA A 324 5.09 16.39 9.42
N ALA A 325 5.68 15.69 8.47
CA ALA A 325 5.64 14.24 8.41
C ALA A 325 6.34 13.59 9.63
N ASP A 326 7.50 14.11 10.03
CA ASP A 326 8.22 13.64 11.22
C ASP A 326 7.41 13.89 12.50
N ASP A 327 6.70 15.00 12.61
CA ASP A 327 5.80 15.28 13.74
C ASP A 327 4.64 14.29 13.82
N ILE A 328 4.01 13.92 12.69
CA ILE A 328 2.96 12.88 12.69
C ILE A 328 3.53 11.56 13.18
N ARG A 329 4.68 11.14 12.66
CA ARG A 329 5.32 9.88 13.07
C ARG A 329 5.67 9.89 14.56
N ARG A 330 6.22 10.99 15.07
CA ARG A 330 6.50 11.17 16.49
C ARG A 330 5.20 11.10 17.32
N ALA A 331 4.14 11.80 16.92
CA ALA A 331 2.86 11.78 17.62
C ALA A 331 2.25 10.37 17.71
N VAL A 332 2.26 9.61 16.60
CA VAL A 332 1.84 8.20 16.59
C VAL A 332 2.68 7.37 17.55
N THR A 333 4.00 7.55 17.54
CA THR A 333 4.92 6.82 18.45
C THR A 333 4.59 7.16 19.92
N GLU A 334 4.44 8.42 20.28
CA GLU A 334 4.14 8.86 21.64
C GLU A 334 2.79 8.34 22.13
N VAL A 335 1.76 8.30 21.28
CA VAL A 335 0.45 7.71 21.61
C VAL A 335 0.58 6.22 21.91
N LEU A 336 1.34 5.48 21.11
CA LEU A 336 1.59 4.06 21.32
C LEU A 336 2.45 3.81 22.58
N ASP A 337 3.48 4.61 22.81
CA ASP A 337 4.34 4.53 24.02
C ASP A 337 3.57 4.87 25.30
N ALA A 338 2.55 5.75 25.20
CA ALA A 338 1.62 6.01 26.31
C ALA A 338 0.64 4.86 26.58
N GLY A 339 0.70 3.76 25.81
CA GLY A 339 -0.09 2.55 26.00
C GLY A 339 -1.47 2.58 25.36
N TRP A 340 -1.79 3.59 24.53
CA TRP A 340 -3.06 3.61 23.81
C TRP A 340 -3.10 2.60 22.70
N ARG A 341 -4.23 1.87 22.55
CA ARG A 341 -4.42 0.80 21.56
C ARG A 341 -5.82 0.86 20.95
N THR A 342 -5.94 0.49 19.70
CA THR A 342 -7.20 0.04 19.11
C THR A 342 -7.37 -1.46 19.29
N GLY A 343 -8.55 -1.98 18.94
CA GLY A 343 -8.90 -3.37 19.22
C GLY A 343 -8.03 -4.42 18.54
N ASP A 344 -7.40 -4.07 17.42
CA ASP A 344 -6.54 -4.93 16.59
C ASP A 344 -5.08 -5.01 17.08
N ILE A 345 -4.59 -3.96 17.76
CA ILE A 345 -3.21 -3.85 18.26
C ILE A 345 -3.08 -3.96 19.77
N LYS A 346 -4.18 -4.26 20.47
CA LYS A 346 -4.16 -4.52 21.92
C LYS A 346 -3.66 -5.93 22.21
N ASP A 347 -3.00 -6.09 23.32
CA ASP A 347 -2.62 -7.36 23.91
C ASP A 347 -3.42 -7.67 25.20
N ALA A 348 -3.06 -8.75 25.89
CA ALA A 348 -3.70 -9.16 27.15
C ALA A 348 -3.37 -8.23 28.33
N GLU A 349 -2.32 -7.46 28.26
CA GLU A 349 -1.83 -6.56 29.31
C GLU A 349 -2.34 -5.13 29.12
N THR A 350 -2.90 -4.80 27.94
CA THR A 350 -3.42 -3.48 27.65
C THR A 350 -4.59 -3.13 28.57
N PRO A 351 -4.50 -2.07 29.41
CA PRO A 351 -5.57 -1.65 30.30
C PRO A 351 -6.84 -1.31 29.50
N ALA A 352 -8.01 -1.68 30.04
CA ALA A 352 -9.29 -1.49 29.34
C ALA A 352 -9.60 0.00 29.03
N ASP A 353 -9.13 0.92 29.87
CA ASP A 353 -9.27 2.37 29.69
C ASP A 353 -8.28 2.95 28.64
N LYS A 354 -7.31 2.15 28.19
CA LYS A 354 -6.38 2.49 27.10
C LYS A 354 -6.81 1.91 25.76
N VAL A 355 -7.87 1.08 25.71
CA VAL A 355 -8.44 0.58 24.44
C VAL A 355 -9.47 1.58 23.94
N VAL A 356 -9.19 2.16 22.75
CA VAL A 356 -9.98 3.26 22.18
C VAL A 356 -10.50 2.91 20.78
N GLY A 357 -11.54 3.63 20.36
CA GLY A 357 -12.06 3.55 19.00
C GLY A 357 -11.37 4.53 18.05
N THR A 358 -11.84 4.51 16.78
CA THR A 358 -11.28 5.24 15.65
C THR A 358 -11.11 6.74 15.94
N ALA A 359 -12.18 7.42 16.31
CA ALA A 359 -12.16 8.87 16.51
C ALA A 359 -11.24 9.29 17.67
N LYS A 360 -11.27 8.55 18.80
CA LYS A 360 -10.42 8.89 19.95
C LYS A 360 -8.94 8.63 19.65
N MET A 361 -8.61 7.62 18.86
CA MET A 361 -7.21 7.40 18.42
C MET A 361 -6.71 8.57 17.57
N GLY A 362 -7.51 9.07 16.63
CA GLY A 362 -7.18 10.27 15.85
C GLY A 362 -7.05 11.53 16.71
N ASP A 363 -7.94 11.73 17.71
CA ASP A 363 -7.84 12.84 18.65
C ASP A 363 -6.53 12.80 19.44
N LEU A 364 -6.13 11.61 19.93
CA LEU A 364 -4.86 11.41 20.63
C LEU A 364 -3.66 11.76 19.77
N VAL A 365 -3.64 11.38 18.50
CA VAL A 365 -2.56 11.79 17.59
C VAL A 365 -2.50 13.30 17.45
N VAL A 366 -3.65 13.98 17.29
CA VAL A 366 -3.70 15.45 17.21
C VAL A 366 -3.25 16.12 18.51
N GLU A 367 -3.59 15.56 19.67
CA GLU A 367 -3.17 16.06 20.99
C GLU A 367 -1.62 16.02 21.17
N HIS A 368 -0.91 15.15 20.41
CA HIS A 368 0.55 14.98 20.47
C HIS A 368 1.31 15.67 19.31
N LEU A 369 0.59 16.30 18.35
CA LEU A 369 1.20 17.12 17.29
C LEU A 369 1.71 18.46 17.84
#